data_7276d5b2961fae62b270e060f54f6770
#
_entry.id   7276d5b2961fae62b270e060f54f6770
#
_cell.length_a   1.000
_cell.length_b   1.000
_cell.length_c   1.000
_cell.angle_alpha   90.00
_cell.angle_beta   90.00
_cell.angle_gamma   90.00
#
_symmetry.space_group_name_H-M   'P 1'
#
loop_
_entity.id
_entity.type
_entity.pdbx_description
1 polymer ?
#
loop_
_entity_poly.entity_id
_entity_poly.type
_entity_poly.pdbx_seq_one_letter_code
_entity_poly.pdbx_strand_id
1 'polypeptide(L)'
;MKAYWIAHVDIANAEHYSQYTQRTPQAIAAFGGKFLARGGRSEALEGRQTPQRTVIIEFESYETAVACYHSAAYQEAKSYREEWAKAEIIIVEGVAPN
;
A
#
# COMPACT_ATOMS: atom_id res chain seq x y z
N MET A 1 0.43 -5.08 -18.68
CA MET A 1 1.13 -3.90 -18.16
C MET A 1 1.14 -3.96 -16.65
N LYS A 2 2.25 -3.59 -16.06
CA LYS A 2 2.36 -3.51 -14.60
C LYS A 2 1.38 -2.50 -14.04
N ALA A 3 1.05 -2.64 -12.78
CA ALA A 3 0.25 -1.67 -12.06
C ALA A 3 0.89 -1.38 -10.70
N TYR A 4 0.55 -0.25 -10.16
CA TYR A 4 1.16 0.24 -8.92
C TYR A 4 0.09 0.62 -7.92
N TRP A 5 0.27 0.11 -6.73
CA TRP A 5 -0.56 0.44 -5.58
C TRP A 5 0.22 1.48 -4.80
N ILE A 6 -0.33 2.67 -4.68
CA ILE A 6 0.33 3.79 -4.04
C ILE A 6 -0.48 4.17 -2.80
N ALA A 7 0.15 4.11 -1.65
CA ALA A 7 -0.50 4.40 -0.37
C ALA A 7 0.21 5.54 0.34
N HIS A 8 -0.57 6.48 0.85
CA HIS A 8 -0.10 7.51 1.77
C HIS A 8 -0.84 7.31 3.08
N VAL A 9 -0.10 7.17 4.16
CA VAL A 9 -0.67 6.79 5.45
C VAL A 9 -0.25 7.75 6.55
N ASP A 10 -1.24 8.28 7.26
CA ASP A 10 -1.02 9.05 8.48
C ASP A 10 -1.28 8.13 9.67
N ILE A 11 -0.25 7.87 10.47
CA ILE A 11 -0.30 6.89 11.54
C ILE A 11 -0.54 7.60 12.87
N ALA A 12 -1.66 7.26 13.54
CA ALA A 12 -1.97 7.78 14.86
C ALA A 12 -1.31 6.98 15.97
N ASN A 13 -1.14 5.67 15.78
CA ASN A 13 -0.52 4.80 16.77
C ASN A 13 0.36 3.76 16.06
N ALA A 14 1.67 3.94 16.15
CA ALA A 14 2.63 3.09 15.45
C ALA A 14 2.62 1.65 15.96
N GLU A 15 2.42 1.45 17.25
CA GLU A 15 2.41 0.11 17.85
C GLU A 15 1.23 -0.70 17.31
N HIS A 16 0.03 -0.12 17.30
CA HIS A 16 -1.13 -0.79 16.73
C HIS A 16 -1.01 -0.95 15.22
N TYR A 17 -0.43 0.04 14.54
CA TYR A 17 -0.23 -0.05 13.09
C TYR A 17 0.70 -1.21 12.73
N SER A 18 1.63 -1.57 13.61
CA SER A 18 2.55 -2.68 13.34
C SER A 18 1.83 -4.02 13.18
N GLN A 19 0.64 -4.17 13.77
CA GLN A 19 -0.17 -5.37 13.58
C GLN A 19 -0.55 -5.53 12.11
N TYR A 20 -0.84 -4.41 11.44
CA TYR A 20 -1.13 -4.38 10.02
C TYR A 20 0.11 -4.72 9.19
N THR A 21 1.25 -4.07 9.49
CA THR A 21 2.47 -4.28 8.69
C THR A 21 3.04 -5.69 8.81
N GLN A 22 2.74 -6.40 9.88
CA GLN A 22 3.16 -7.79 10.05
C GLN A 22 2.34 -8.76 9.17
N ARG A 23 1.15 -8.35 8.78
CA ARG A 23 0.23 -9.20 8.02
C ARG A 23 0.20 -8.91 6.52
N THR A 24 0.57 -7.69 6.12
CA THR A 24 0.49 -7.31 4.72
C THR A 24 1.42 -8.06 3.78
N PRO A 25 2.68 -8.40 4.16
CA PRO A 25 3.57 -9.06 3.21
C PRO A 25 3.00 -10.36 2.64
N GLN A 26 2.34 -11.16 3.46
CA GLN A 26 1.76 -12.42 3.01
C GLN A 26 0.61 -12.18 2.04
N ALA A 27 -0.27 -11.23 2.35
CA ALA A 27 -1.40 -10.92 1.49
C ALA A 27 -0.92 -10.36 0.13
N ILE A 28 0.07 -9.47 0.15
CA ILE A 28 0.63 -8.88 -1.06
C ILE A 28 1.34 -9.94 -1.91
N ALA A 29 2.16 -10.79 -1.26
CA ALA A 29 2.91 -11.83 -1.96
C ALA A 29 2.00 -12.85 -2.62
N ALA A 30 0.84 -13.15 -2.02
CA ALA A 30 -0.11 -14.09 -2.58
C ALA A 30 -0.61 -13.65 -3.96
N PHE A 31 -0.57 -12.36 -4.27
CA PHE A 31 -0.97 -11.81 -5.56
C PHE A 31 0.24 -11.36 -6.40
N GLY A 32 1.44 -11.80 -6.02
CA GLY A 32 2.65 -11.48 -6.76
C GLY A 32 3.13 -10.04 -6.63
N GLY A 33 2.63 -9.32 -5.63
CA GLY A 33 3.03 -7.93 -5.40
C GLY A 33 4.45 -7.83 -4.85
N LYS A 34 5.14 -6.76 -5.23
CA LYS A 34 6.49 -6.48 -4.77
C LYS A 34 6.55 -5.08 -4.21
N PHE A 35 7.03 -4.94 -2.98
CA PHE A 35 7.23 -3.62 -2.38
C PHE A 35 8.38 -2.91 -3.08
N LEU A 36 8.12 -1.75 -3.65
CA LEU A 36 9.14 -0.89 -4.25
C LEU A 36 9.57 0.22 -3.30
N ALA A 37 8.64 0.70 -2.49
CA ALA A 37 8.90 1.65 -1.41
C ALA A 37 8.02 1.25 -0.24
N ARG A 38 8.54 1.32 0.97
CA ARG A 38 7.78 0.89 2.14
C ARG A 38 8.13 1.72 3.35
N GLY A 39 7.66 2.98 3.32
CA GLY A 39 7.85 3.88 4.44
C GLY A 39 9.27 4.42 4.56
N GLY A 40 9.99 4.48 3.45
CA GLY A 40 11.31 5.09 3.42
C GLY A 40 11.24 6.61 3.48
N ARG A 41 12.40 7.22 3.45
CA ARG A 41 12.52 8.68 3.51
C ARG A 41 11.78 9.32 2.32
N SER A 42 10.98 10.33 2.61
CA SER A 42 10.23 11.04 1.58
C SER A 42 10.14 12.53 1.90
N GLU A 43 9.87 13.33 0.87
CA GLU A 43 9.80 14.79 1.00
C GLU A 43 8.70 15.29 0.08
N ALA A 44 7.82 16.15 0.61
CA ALA A 44 6.81 16.80 -0.21
C ALA A 44 7.42 18.09 -0.78
N LEU A 45 7.50 18.15 -2.11
CA LEU A 45 8.07 19.32 -2.79
C LEU A 45 7.01 20.34 -3.16
N GLU A 46 5.79 19.90 -3.38
CA GLU A 46 4.65 20.76 -3.68
C GLU A 46 3.40 20.13 -3.12
N GLY A 47 2.40 20.95 -2.85
CA GLY A 47 1.09 20.50 -2.44
C GLY A 47 0.99 20.24 -0.95
N ARG A 48 0.32 19.15 -0.60
CA ARG A 48 0.10 18.80 0.81
C ARG A 48 1.41 18.38 1.48
N GLN A 49 1.41 18.45 2.81
CA GLN A 49 2.56 18.05 3.58
C GLN A 49 2.84 16.55 3.41
N THR A 50 4.11 16.19 3.56
CA THR A 50 4.54 14.81 3.46
C THR A 50 3.76 13.93 4.45
N PRO A 51 3.12 12.85 3.98
CA PRO A 51 2.52 11.88 4.87
C PRO A 51 3.60 11.17 5.68
N GLN A 52 3.22 10.60 6.84
CA GLN A 52 4.16 9.88 7.68
C GLN A 52 4.74 8.66 6.98
N ARG A 53 3.99 8.09 6.05
CA ARG A 53 4.42 6.85 5.39
C ARG A 53 3.89 6.79 3.96
N THR A 54 4.78 6.50 3.01
CA THR A 54 4.41 6.25 1.62
C THR A 54 4.86 4.85 1.24
N VAL A 55 3.94 4.09 0.65
CA VAL A 55 4.20 2.71 0.22
C VAL A 55 3.85 2.58 -1.25
N ILE A 56 4.74 1.94 -2.01
CA ILE A 56 4.49 1.65 -3.43
C ILE A 56 4.71 0.17 -3.66
N ILE A 57 3.69 -0.48 -4.24
CA ILE A 57 3.73 -1.92 -4.51
C ILE A 57 3.49 -2.12 -6.00
N GLU A 58 4.31 -2.96 -6.63
CA GLU A 58 4.16 -3.30 -8.03
C GLU A 58 3.43 -4.63 -8.17
N PHE A 59 2.47 -4.69 -9.09
CA PHE A 59 1.76 -5.93 -9.46
C PHE A 59 1.88 -6.16 -10.96
N GLU A 60 1.68 -7.40 -11.38
CA GLU A 60 1.79 -7.77 -12.79
C GLU A 60 0.69 -7.12 -13.64
N SER A 61 -0.46 -6.81 -13.05
CA SER A 61 -1.56 -6.19 -13.78
C SER A 61 -2.43 -5.35 -12.85
N TYR A 62 -3.19 -4.45 -13.46
CA TYR A 62 -4.18 -3.64 -12.73
C TYR A 62 -5.20 -4.54 -12.02
N GLU A 63 -5.73 -5.54 -12.73
CA GLU A 63 -6.75 -6.44 -12.22
C GLU A 63 -6.24 -7.24 -11.02
N THR A 64 -4.98 -7.66 -11.05
CA THR A 64 -4.36 -8.39 -9.94
C THR A 64 -4.23 -7.50 -8.72
N ALA A 65 -3.82 -6.25 -8.91
CA ALA A 65 -3.69 -5.29 -7.81
C ALA A 65 -5.04 -5.04 -7.13
N VAL A 66 -6.08 -4.83 -7.93
CA VAL A 66 -7.44 -4.62 -7.41
C VAL A 66 -7.94 -5.86 -6.68
N ALA A 67 -7.69 -7.05 -7.25
CA ALA A 67 -8.09 -8.31 -6.62
C ALA A 67 -7.40 -8.49 -5.27
N CYS A 68 -6.14 -8.09 -5.17
CA CYS A 68 -5.40 -8.15 -3.91
C CYS A 68 -6.09 -7.29 -2.84
N TYR A 69 -6.46 -6.07 -3.19
CA TYR A 69 -7.12 -5.19 -2.23
C TYR A 69 -8.42 -5.80 -1.69
N HIS A 70 -9.21 -6.40 -2.57
CA HIS A 70 -10.50 -6.98 -2.20
C HIS A 70 -10.39 -8.40 -1.63
N SER A 71 -9.18 -8.97 -1.57
CA SER A 71 -9.00 -10.32 -1.04
C SER A 71 -9.31 -10.37 0.45
N ALA A 72 -9.75 -11.55 0.91
CA ALA A 72 -10.01 -11.75 2.33
C ALA A 72 -8.77 -11.50 3.18
N ALA A 73 -7.61 -11.94 2.69
CA ALA A 73 -6.35 -11.77 3.42
C ALA A 73 -6.00 -10.30 3.62
N TYR A 74 -6.12 -9.48 2.56
CA TYR A 74 -5.83 -8.06 2.71
C TYR A 74 -6.87 -7.35 3.57
N GLN A 75 -8.15 -7.63 3.38
CA GLN A 75 -9.21 -7.01 4.17
C GLN A 75 -9.08 -7.35 5.65
N GLU A 76 -8.65 -8.56 5.97
CA GLU A 76 -8.36 -8.93 7.35
C GLU A 76 -7.19 -8.10 7.90
N ALA A 77 -6.09 -8.00 7.15
CA ALA A 77 -4.95 -7.18 7.56
C ALA A 77 -5.37 -5.72 7.78
N LYS A 78 -6.17 -5.18 6.85
CA LYS A 78 -6.67 -3.82 6.91
C LYS A 78 -7.42 -3.53 8.21
N SER A 79 -8.18 -4.49 8.72
CA SER A 79 -8.96 -4.31 9.95
C SER A 79 -8.09 -3.95 11.16
N TYR A 80 -6.81 -4.32 11.14
CA TYR A 80 -5.89 -4.02 12.23
C TYR A 80 -5.40 -2.57 12.23
N ARG A 81 -5.61 -1.81 11.14
CA ARG A 81 -5.16 -0.41 11.06
C ARG A 81 -6.26 0.63 11.02
N GLU A 82 -7.50 0.23 10.78
CA GLU A 82 -8.59 1.20 10.51
C GLU A 82 -8.77 2.25 11.59
N GLU A 83 -8.63 1.88 12.86
CA GLU A 83 -8.76 2.82 13.97
C GLU A 83 -7.50 3.66 14.21
N TRP A 84 -6.36 3.21 13.70
CA TRP A 84 -5.05 3.74 14.11
C TRP A 84 -4.31 4.45 13.01
N ALA A 85 -4.86 4.47 11.81
CA ALA A 85 -4.22 5.12 10.67
C ALA A 85 -5.25 5.51 9.63
N LYS A 86 -5.00 6.62 8.96
CA LYS A 86 -5.77 7.05 7.81
C LYS A 86 -4.93 6.78 6.57
N ALA A 87 -5.46 5.98 5.66
CA ALA A 87 -4.77 5.62 4.44
C ALA A 87 -5.52 6.14 3.23
N GLU A 88 -4.76 6.67 2.27
CA GLU A 88 -5.26 6.97 0.94
C GLU A 88 -4.54 6.02 0.00
N ILE A 89 -5.29 5.15 -0.66
CA ILE A 89 -4.72 4.12 -1.53
C ILE A 89 -5.32 4.26 -2.92
N ILE A 90 -4.46 4.33 -3.91
CA ILE A 90 -4.88 4.28 -5.31
C ILE A 90 -4.13 3.16 -6.02
N ILE A 91 -4.72 2.65 -7.07
CA ILE A 91 -4.05 1.71 -7.96
C ILE A 91 -4.07 2.35 -9.34
N VAL A 92 -2.90 2.44 -9.96
CA VAL A 92 -2.75 3.04 -11.28
C VAL A 92 -2.01 2.09 -12.21
N GLU A 93 -2.52 1.96 -13.42
CA GLU A 93 -1.85 1.14 -14.42
C GLU A 93 -0.61 1.86 -14.94
N GLY A 94 0.48 1.12 -15.12
CA GLY A 94 1.71 1.68 -15.65
C GLY A 94 1.62 1.92 -17.16
N VAL A 95 2.64 2.60 -17.67
CA VAL A 95 2.72 2.81 -19.11
C VAL A 95 3.13 1.52 -19.80
N ALA A 96 2.67 1.34 -21.04
CA ALA A 96 3.06 0.18 -21.82
C ALA A 96 4.57 0.22 -22.07
N PRO A 97 5.25 -0.95 -22.00
CA PRO A 97 6.68 -0.98 -22.32
C PRO A 97 6.89 -0.65 -23.79
N ASN A 98 7.98 0.03 -24.06
CA ASN A 98 8.37 0.36 -25.45
C ASN A 98 9.12 -0.78 -26.12
#